data_a55da354b2b12d294e92bd63cfec5660
#
_entry.id   a55da354b2b12d294e92bd63cfec5660
#
_cell.length_a   1.000
_cell.length_b   1.000
_cell.length_c   1.000
_cell.angle_alpha   90.00
_cell.angle_beta   90.00
_cell.angle_gamma   90.00
#
_symmetry.space_group_name_H-M   'P 1'
#
loop_
_entity.id
_entity.type
_entity.pdbx_description
1 polymer ?
#
loop_
_entity_poly.entity_id
_entity_poly.type
_entity_poly.pdbx_seq_one_letter_code
_entity_poly.pdbx_strand_id
1 'polypeptide(L)'
;IHLNDLLKAQRSYQLVMGTDYYFRAWGRPFKFTAEAYGKYIDRMESYTVDNVRVRYSGLNDSEGYALGLDLKLFGELAPGADSWISFSTMRSRMRFTDDKHNLGWIPTPQEQRYNLTLYFQDYLPQYPQYRLHLKFIWNEGLPFGYPRNEAMRYLGHMGDYRRIDIGASRTFSASTDKWMKKSKHVDSWSIQLDIFNLVGWNNVNSYYWVTAADGQQWSTPNYLTGRMFNLKVDVKIK
;
A
#
# COMPACT_ATOMS: atom_id res chain seq x y z
N ILE A 1 16.24 24.01 21.05
CA ILE A 1 16.02 22.55 20.90
C ILE A 1 17.06 21.88 21.79
N HIS A 2 16.62 21.17 22.83
CA HIS A 2 17.53 20.34 23.61
C HIS A 2 17.61 18.96 22.95
N LEU A 3 18.83 18.52 22.66
CA LEU A 3 19.09 17.15 22.22
C LEU A 3 18.93 16.21 23.42
N ASN A 4 18.35 15.05 23.18
CA ASN A 4 18.25 14.00 24.18
C ASN A 4 19.53 13.14 24.12
N ASP A 5 20.48 13.44 25.00
CA ASP A 5 21.78 12.75 25.05
C ASP A 5 21.69 11.29 25.47
N LEU A 6 20.52 10.85 25.98
CA LEU A 6 20.28 9.45 26.37
C LEU A 6 19.89 8.59 25.17
N LEU A 7 19.44 9.22 24.07
CA LEU A 7 18.99 8.51 22.90
C LEU A 7 20.17 8.16 21.99
N LYS A 8 20.44 6.87 21.83
CA LYS A 8 21.49 6.37 20.93
C LYS A 8 20.91 6.12 19.53
N ALA A 9 21.73 6.22 18.50
CA ALA A 9 21.34 5.90 17.14
C ALA A 9 20.81 4.45 17.04
N GLN A 10 19.69 4.29 16.37
CA GLN A 10 19.14 2.97 16.02
C GLN A 10 20.09 2.25 15.06
N ARG A 11 20.17 0.93 15.16
CA ARG A 11 20.96 0.09 14.25
C ARG A 11 20.05 -0.89 13.55
N SER A 12 20.29 -1.09 12.25
CA SER A 12 19.53 -2.02 11.43
C SER A 12 20.49 -2.95 10.70
N TYR A 13 20.19 -4.24 10.77
CA TYR A 13 20.88 -5.30 10.03
C TYR A 13 19.85 -5.93 9.09
N GLN A 14 20.18 -6.00 7.81
CA GLN A 14 19.25 -6.56 6.84
C GLN A 14 19.95 -7.46 5.84
N LEU A 15 19.25 -8.50 5.42
CA LEU A 15 19.62 -9.41 4.35
C LEU A 15 18.46 -9.50 3.37
N VAL A 16 18.76 -9.38 2.10
CA VAL A 16 17.79 -9.52 1.00
C VAL A 16 18.34 -10.48 -0.01
N MET A 17 17.51 -11.43 -0.46
CA MET A 17 17.82 -12.37 -1.54
C MET A 17 16.69 -12.33 -2.54
N GLY A 18 17.02 -12.10 -3.81
CA GLY A 18 16.03 -11.98 -4.87
C GLY A 18 16.44 -12.70 -6.15
N THR A 19 15.46 -13.01 -6.96
CA THR A 19 15.64 -13.61 -8.28
C THR A 19 14.63 -13.06 -9.27
N ASP A 20 15.09 -12.88 -10.50
CA ASP A 20 14.27 -12.57 -11.65
C ASP A 20 14.29 -13.73 -12.64
N TYR A 21 13.13 -14.20 -13.03
CA TYR A 21 12.97 -15.25 -14.02
C TYR A 21 12.15 -14.76 -15.21
N TYR A 22 12.79 -14.77 -16.39
CA TYR A 22 12.16 -14.34 -17.64
C TYR A 22 11.73 -15.56 -18.43
N PHE A 23 10.48 -15.57 -18.88
CA PHE A 23 9.93 -16.66 -19.66
C PHE A 23 8.91 -16.18 -20.69
N ARG A 24 8.51 -17.07 -21.59
CA ARG A 24 7.44 -16.83 -22.53
C ARG A 24 6.25 -17.74 -22.25
N ALA A 25 5.07 -17.15 -22.18
CA ALA A 25 3.80 -17.87 -22.13
C ALA A 25 2.87 -17.28 -23.19
N TRP A 26 2.16 -18.14 -23.90
CA TRP A 26 1.28 -17.74 -25.03
C TRP A 26 2.00 -16.89 -26.09
N GLY A 27 3.30 -17.13 -26.31
CA GLY A 27 4.14 -16.36 -27.24
C GLY A 27 4.56 -14.96 -26.74
N ARG A 28 4.22 -14.57 -25.52
CA ARG A 28 4.43 -13.22 -24.94
C ARG A 28 5.48 -13.25 -23.84
N PRO A 29 6.16 -12.11 -23.59
CA PRO A 29 7.16 -12.02 -22.54
C PRO A 29 6.53 -11.88 -21.15
N PHE A 30 7.06 -12.62 -20.19
CA PHE A 30 6.75 -12.52 -18.78
C PHE A 30 8.02 -12.43 -17.94
N LYS A 31 7.92 -11.76 -16.82
CA LYS A 31 8.93 -11.68 -15.79
C LYS A 31 8.32 -12.05 -14.45
N PHE A 32 8.87 -13.06 -13.80
CA PHE A 32 8.58 -13.40 -12.42
C PHE A 32 9.72 -12.90 -11.54
N THR A 33 9.40 -12.14 -10.50
CA THR A 33 10.34 -11.67 -9.49
C THR A 33 9.94 -12.26 -8.15
N ALA A 34 10.90 -12.81 -7.43
CA ALA A 34 10.72 -13.27 -6.05
C ALA A 34 11.84 -12.68 -5.19
N GLU A 35 11.49 -12.09 -4.05
CA GLU A 35 12.43 -11.50 -3.12
C GLU A 35 12.07 -11.89 -1.70
N ALA A 36 13.03 -12.46 -0.96
CA ALA A 36 12.91 -12.74 0.46
C ALA A 36 13.82 -11.80 1.24
N TYR A 37 13.34 -11.26 2.34
CA TYR A 37 14.11 -10.34 3.16
C TYR A 37 13.95 -10.61 4.65
N GLY A 38 15.02 -10.30 5.38
CA GLY A 38 15.04 -10.28 6.83
C GLY A 38 15.72 -9.02 7.33
N LYS A 39 15.12 -8.38 8.33
CA LYS A 39 15.63 -7.18 8.98
C LYS A 39 15.52 -7.31 10.48
N TYR A 40 16.61 -7.00 11.18
CA TYR A 40 16.62 -6.84 12.63
C TYR A 40 17.00 -5.42 12.98
N ILE A 41 16.28 -4.82 13.93
CA ILE A 41 16.51 -3.44 14.38
C ILE A 41 16.74 -3.46 15.87
N ASP A 42 17.88 -2.91 16.26
CA ASP A 42 18.32 -2.75 17.64
C ASP A 42 18.20 -1.28 18.08
N ARG A 43 17.99 -1.05 19.36
CA ARG A 43 17.88 0.29 19.96
C ARG A 43 16.74 1.12 19.35
N MET A 44 15.62 0.50 19.12
CA MET A 44 14.43 1.23 18.65
C MET A 44 13.89 2.11 19.77
N GLU A 45 13.41 3.29 19.38
CA GLU A 45 12.60 4.14 20.24
C GLU A 45 11.13 3.75 20.06
N SER A 46 10.48 3.42 21.16
CA SER A 46 9.05 3.12 21.11
C SER A 46 8.21 4.39 21.06
N TYR A 47 6.98 4.24 20.57
CA TYR A 47 6.00 5.33 20.57
C TYR A 47 4.61 4.81 20.87
N THR A 48 3.75 5.68 21.37
CA THR A 48 2.32 5.44 21.51
C THR A 48 1.55 6.37 20.58
N VAL A 49 0.43 5.89 20.08
CA VAL A 49 -0.50 6.72 19.30
C VAL A 49 -1.74 6.94 20.16
N ASP A 50 -2.00 8.20 20.52
CA ASP A 50 -3.16 8.64 21.27
C ASP A 50 -4.05 9.46 20.34
N ASN A 51 -5.09 8.82 19.79
CA ASN A 51 -5.89 9.30 18.66
C ASN A 51 -5.02 9.62 17.44
N VAL A 52 -4.70 10.90 17.21
CA VAL A 52 -3.84 11.37 16.11
C VAL A 52 -2.45 11.80 16.58
N ARG A 53 -2.20 11.77 17.88
CA ARG A 53 -0.94 12.24 18.47
C ARG A 53 0.02 11.08 18.66
N VAL A 54 1.19 11.18 18.05
CA VAL A 54 2.31 10.27 18.30
C VAL A 54 3.14 10.80 19.46
N ARG A 55 3.40 9.98 20.47
CA ARG A 55 4.25 10.28 21.61
C ARG A 55 5.40 9.27 21.65
N TYR A 56 6.59 9.76 21.46
CA TYR A 56 7.81 8.97 21.55
C TYR A 56 8.24 8.80 23.01
N SER A 57 8.85 7.65 23.33
CA SER A 57 9.35 7.36 24.68
C SER A 57 10.59 8.19 25.04
N GLY A 58 11.37 8.63 24.06
CA GLY A 58 12.65 9.30 24.26
C GLY A 58 13.77 8.36 24.72
N LEU A 59 13.58 7.05 24.63
CA LEU A 59 14.50 6.01 25.07
C LEU A 59 14.68 4.93 24.02
N ASN A 60 15.83 4.28 23.99
CA ASN A 60 16.05 3.07 23.18
C ASN A 60 15.53 1.85 23.92
N ASP A 61 14.23 1.75 24.04
CA ASP A 61 13.51 0.85 24.94
C ASP A 61 12.93 -0.39 24.23
N SER A 62 13.24 -0.55 22.94
CA SER A 62 12.69 -1.66 22.15
C SER A 62 13.65 -2.15 21.09
N GLU A 63 13.37 -3.34 20.59
CA GLU A 63 14.01 -3.99 19.44
C GLU A 63 12.94 -4.63 18.55
N GLY A 64 13.27 -4.91 17.31
CA GLY A 64 12.29 -5.46 16.39
C GLY A 64 12.92 -6.26 15.25
N TYR A 65 12.08 -7.04 14.59
CA TYR A 65 12.43 -7.72 13.34
C TYR A 65 11.30 -7.62 12.32
N ALA A 66 11.67 -7.71 11.05
CA ALA A 66 10.74 -7.89 9.94
C ALA A 66 11.27 -9.01 9.03
N LEU A 67 10.40 -9.94 8.67
CA LEU A 67 10.67 -11.01 7.71
C LEU A 67 9.58 -10.96 6.66
N GLY A 68 9.93 -11.08 5.38
CA GLY A 68 8.93 -11.04 4.32
C GLY A 68 9.36 -11.72 3.04
N LEU A 69 8.36 -11.93 2.19
CA LEU A 69 8.48 -12.47 0.85
C LEU A 69 7.62 -11.63 -0.09
N ASP A 70 8.24 -11.12 -1.13
CA ASP A 70 7.58 -10.37 -2.19
C ASP A 70 7.64 -11.16 -3.50
N LEU A 71 6.48 -11.36 -4.12
CA LEU A 71 6.32 -12.05 -5.39
C LEU A 71 5.65 -11.11 -6.38
N LYS A 72 6.17 -11.03 -7.60
CA LYS A 72 5.58 -10.24 -8.66
C LYS A 72 5.65 -11.00 -10.00
N LEU A 73 4.51 -11.10 -10.65
CA LEU A 73 4.43 -11.51 -12.04
C LEU A 73 4.05 -10.30 -12.89
N PHE A 74 4.91 -9.96 -13.81
CA PHE A 74 4.72 -8.87 -14.77
C PHE A 74 4.74 -9.44 -16.19
N GLY A 75 3.92 -8.93 -17.09
CA GLY A 75 3.94 -9.33 -18.49
C GLY A 75 2.73 -8.85 -19.28
N GLU A 76 2.68 -9.24 -20.54
CA GLU A 76 1.60 -8.92 -21.45
C GLU A 76 0.50 -9.97 -21.39
N LEU A 77 -0.51 -9.78 -20.55
CA LEU A 77 -1.72 -10.62 -20.58
C LEU A 77 -2.57 -10.35 -21.82
N ALA A 78 -2.61 -9.10 -22.27
CA ALA A 78 -3.13 -8.67 -23.56
C ALA A 78 -1.98 -8.15 -24.43
N PRO A 79 -1.95 -8.38 -25.77
CA PRO A 79 -0.85 -7.95 -26.62
C PRO A 79 -0.59 -6.44 -26.54
N GLY A 80 0.66 -6.05 -26.22
CA GLY A 80 1.06 -4.66 -26.09
C GLY A 80 0.54 -3.94 -24.84
N ALA A 81 -0.08 -4.65 -23.90
CA ALA A 81 -0.58 -4.07 -22.66
C ALA A 81 0.05 -4.73 -21.43
N ASP A 82 0.81 -3.95 -20.70
CA ASP A 82 1.47 -4.39 -19.48
C ASP A 82 0.46 -4.63 -18.35
N SER A 83 0.54 -5.81 -17.77
CA SER A 83 -0.28 -6.22 -16.63
C SER A 83 0.62 -6.84 -15.56
N TRP A 84 0.19 -6.77 -14.32
CA TRP A 84 0.97 -7.38 -13.26
C TRP A 84 0.11 -7.78 -12.06
N ILE A 85 0.58 -8.79 -11.36
CA ILE A 85 0.08 -9.21 -10.07
C ILE A 85 1.25 -9.22 -9.09
N SER A 86 1.07 -8.67 -7.91
CA SER A 86 2.04 -8.76 -6.83
C SER A 86 1.37 -9.27 -5.56
N PHE A 87 2.07 -10.13 -4.88
CA PHE A 87 1.71 -10.66 -3.58
C PHE A 87 2.89 -10.47 -2.63
N SER A 88 2.64 -9.84 -1.49
CA SER A 88 3.61 -9.66 -0.44
C SER A 88 3.10 -10.26 0.86
N THR A 89 3.98 -10.91 1.60
CA THR A 89 3.70 -11.33 2.98
C THR A 89 4.82 -10.83 3.88
N MET A 90 4.45 -10.25 5.03
CA MET A 90 5.40 -9.72 5.98
C MET A 90 4.97 -10.04 7.40
N ARG A 91 5.93 -10.44 8.23
CA ARG A 91 5.79 -10.50 9.67
C ARG A 91 6.75 -9.50 10.29
N SER A 92 6.23 -8.53 11.02
CA SER A 92 7.02 -7.49 11.67
C SER A 92 6.63 -7.40 13.13
N ARG A 93 7.60 -7.67 14.02
CA ARG A 93 7.39 -7.76 15.46
C ARG A 93 8.37 -6.87 16.19
N MET A 94 7.94 -6.41 17.35
CA MET A 94 8.77 -5.66 18.29
C MET A 94 8.58 -6.19 19.70
N ARG A 95 9.59 -6.02 20.55
CA ARG A 95 9.48 -6.26 21.98
C ARG A 95 10.15 -5.13 22.76
N PHE A 96 9.66 -4.91 23.97
CA PHE A 96 10.22 -3.93 24.90
C PHE A 96 11.34 -4.56 25.71
N THR A 97 12.39 -3.78 25.99
CA THR A 97 13.49 -4.20 26.85
C THR A 97 13.03 -4.35 28.32
N ASP A 98 12.15 -3.44 28.77
CA ASP A 98 11.46 -3.50 30.07
C ASP A 98 9.98 -3.84 29.84
N ASP A 99 9.69 -5.14 29.64
CA ASP A 99 8.36 -5.64 29.34
C ASP A 99 7.53 -5.82 30.62
N LYS A 100 7.07 -4.73 31.20
CA LYS A 100 6.27 -4.68 32.45
C LYS A 100 4.96 -5.46 32.37
N HIS A 101 4.43 -5.68 31.17
CA HIS A 101 3.16 -6.35 30.92
C HIS A 101 3.33 -7.77 30.39
N ASN A 102 4.57 -8.26 30.27
CA ASN A 102 4.91 -9.58 29.74
C ASN A 102 4.28 -9.84 28.35
N LEU A 103 4.34 -8.84 27.47
CA LEU A 103 3.76 -8.88 26.14
C LEU A 103 4.56 -9.76 25.16
N GLY A 104 5.87 -9.91 25.41
CA GLY A 104 6.77 -10.60 24.50
C GLY A 104 6.87 -9.89 23.13
N TRP A 105 6.83 -10.67 22.06
CA TRP A 105 6.87 -10.16 20.70
C TRP A 105 5.48 -9.76 20.20
N ILE A 106 5.21 -8.47 20.09
CA ILE A 106 3.96 -7.90 19.58
C ILE A 106 4.10 -7.41 18.14
N PRO A 107 2.99 -7.31 17.37
CA PRO A 107 3.02 -6.70 16.04
C PRO A 107 3.54 -5.28 16.06
N THR A 108 4.27 -4.87 15.04
CA THR A 108 4.51 -3.44 14.80
C THR A 108 3.27 -2.79 14.18
N PRO A 109 3.09 -1.47 14.32
CA PRO A 109 1.94 -0.78 13.72
C PRO A 109 1.85 -0.90 12.20
N GLN A 110 2.92 -1.30 11.53
CA GLN A 110 3.01 -1.44 10.07
C GLN A 110 2.90 -2.91 9.61
N GLU A 111 2.72 -3.88 10.52
CA GLU A 111 2.59 -5.27 10.12
C GLU A 111 1.37 -5.47 9.23
N GLN A 112 1.59 -6.00 8.03
CA GLN A 112 0.57 -6.52 7.13
C GLN A 112 1.00 -7.90 6.68
N ARG A 113 0.29 -8.95 7.14
CA ARG A 113 0.66 -10.33 6.85
C ARG A 113 0.45 -10.70 5.39
N TYR A 114 -0.41 -9.98 4.68
CA TYR A 114 -0.61 -10.14 3.25
C TYR A 114 -1.01 -8.82 2.59
N ASN A 115 -0.52 -8.67 1.37
CA ASN A 115 -0.85 -7.58 0.47
C ASN A 115 -0.93 -8.15 -0.94
N LEU A 116 -2.09 -8.07 -1.57
CA LEU A 116 -2.32 -8.50 -2.94
C LEU A 116 -2.72 -7.29 -3.78
N THR A 117 -1.99 -7.05 -4.85
CA THR A 117 -2.38 -6.05 -5.85
C THR A 117 -2.33 -6.68 -7.24
N LEU A 118 -3.38 -6.45 -7.99
CA LEU A 118 -3.50 -6.85 -9.39
C LEU A 118 -3.76 -5.59 -10.22
N TYR A 119 -3.03 -5.46 -11.31
CA TYR A 119 -3.26 -4.46 -12.33
C TYR A 119 -3.38 -5.15 -13.68
N PHE A 120 -4.48 -4.93 -14.34
CA PHE A 120 -4.74 -5.41 -15.67
C PHE A 120 -5.04 -4.23 -16.59
N GLN A 121 -4.46 -4.26 -17.79
CA GLN A 121 -4.71 -3.27 -18.83
C GLN A 121 -4.92 -3.97 -20.16
N ASP A 122 -5.83 -3.44 -20.96
CA ASP A 122 -6.10 -3.94 -22.30
C ASP A 122 -6.50 -2.80 -23.25
N TYR A 123 -6.29 -3.02 -24.53
CA TYR A 123 -6.77 -2.17 -25.62
C TYR A 123 -8.00 -2.80 -26.26
N LEU A 124 -8.92 -1.97 -26.74
CA LEU A 124 -10.00 -2.49 -27.56
C LEU A 124 -9.43 -2.99 -28.90
N PRO A 125 -9.59 -4.28 -29.25
CA PRO A 125 -8.86 -4.88 -30.39
C PRO A 125 -9.07 -4.17 -31.71
N GLN A 126 -10.26 -3.64 -31.98
CA GLN A 126 -10.58 -2.89 -33.20
C GLN A 126 -10.28 -1.40 -33.11
N TYR A 127 -10.06 -0.90 -31.89
CA TYR A 127 -9.87 0.53 -31.58
C TYR A 127 -8.74 0.72 -30.57
N PRO A 128 -7.48 0.53 -30.98
CA PRO A 128 -6.32 0.57 -30.05
C PRO A 128 -6.08 1.93 -29.38
N GLN A 129 -6.77 2.99 -29.87
CA GLN A 129 -6.77 4.28 -29.21
C GLN A 129 -7.55 4.30 -27.88
N TYR A 130 -8.40 3.30 -27.64
CA TYR A 130 -9.12 3.12 -26.39
C TYR A 130 -8.40 2.10 -25.52
N ARG A 131 -8.14 2.46 -24.27
CA ARG A 131 -7.50 1.61 -23.27
C ARG A 131 -8.40 1.51 -22.06
N LEU A 132 -8.56 0.29 -21.56
CA LEU A 132 -9.25 -0.01 -20.32
C LEU A 132 -8.23 -0.51 -19.32
N HIS A 133 -8.42 -0.20 -18.04
CA HIS A 133 -7.63 -0.77 -16.97
C HIS A 133 -8.48 -1.07 -15.74
N LEU A 134 -8.04 -2.08 -15.01
CA LEU A 134 -8.61 -2.53 -13.75
C LEU A 134 -7.49 -2.69 -12.74
N LYS A 135 -7.71 -2.19 -11.53
CA LYS A 135 -6.81 -2.40 -10.40
C LYS A 135 -7.60 -3.00 -9.24
N PHE A 136 -7.09 -4.07 -8.67
CA PHE A 136 -7.61 -4.66 -7.46
C PHE A 136 -6.55 -4.60 -6.36
N ILE A 137 -6.95 -4.23 -5.15
CA ILE A 137 -6.09 -4.17 -3.98
C ILE A 137 -6.80 -4.88 -2.83
N TRP A 138 -6.08 -5.76 -2.15
CA TRP A 138 -6.54 -6.42 -0.94
C TRP A 138 -5.38 -6.58 0.03
N ASN A 139 -5.45 -5.88 1.14
CA ASN A 139 -4.43 -5.88 2.17
C ASN A 139 -5.05 -6.23 3.52
N GLU A 140 -4.27 -6.89 4.38
CA GLU A 140 -4.65 -7.03 5.78
C GLU A 140 -4.77 -5.66 6.45
N GLY A 141 -5.73 -5.52 7.36
CA GLY A 141 -5.88 -4.34 8.19
C GLY A 141 -4.68 -4.16 9.13
N LEU A 142 -4.28 -2.91 9.35
CA LEU A 142 -3.16 -2.60 10.23
C LEU A 142 -3.47 -2.91 11.70
N PRO A 143 -2.46 -3.32 12.49
CA PRO A 143 -2.59 -3.43 13.94
C PRO A 143 -2.87 -2.06 14.58
N PHE A 144 -3.69 -2.07 15.64
CA PHE A 144 -3.92 -0.89 16.46
C PHE A 144 -3.90 -1.23 17.96
N GLY A 145 -3.61 -0.25 18.78
CA GLY A 145 -3.67 -0.35 20.24
C GLY A 145 -4.98 0.18 20.80
N TYR A 146 -5.48 -0.45 21.85
CA TYR A 146 -6.62 0.08 22.59
C TYR A 146 -6.14 1.25 23.48
N PRO A 147 -6.86 2.40 23.50
CA PRO A 147 -6.44 3.55 24.30
C PRO A 147 -6.41 3.20 25.80
N ARG A 148 -5.43 3.74 26.52
CA ARG A 148 -5.23 3.56 27.96
C ARG A 148 -5.05 2.11 28.41
N ASN A 149 -4.73 1.20 27.48
CA ASN A 149 -4.49 -0.20 27.80
C ASN A 149 -3.15 -0.66 27.16
N GLU A 150 -2.07 -0.48 27.89
CA GLU A 150 -0.74 -0.85 27.41
C GLU A 150 -0.57 -2.36 27.23
N ALA A 151 -1.31 -3.17 27.98
CA ALA A 151 -1.31 -4.62 27.85
C ALA A 151 -1.93 -5.11 26.53
N MET A 152 -2.73 -4.27 25.87
CA MET A 152 -3.37 -4.56 24.57
C MET A 152 -2.76 -3.76 23.42
N ARG A 153 -1.50 -3.34 23.57
CA ARG A 153 -0.77 -2.53 22.58
C ARG A 153 -0.59 -3.31 21.28
N TYR A 154 -1.11 -2.76 20.18
CA TYR A 154 -1.06 -3.35 18.82
C TYR A 154 -1.63 -4.77 18.68
N LEU A 155 -2.47 -5.21 19.59
CA LEU A 155 -3.13 -6.51 19.51
C LEU A 155 -4.48 -6.48 18.79
N GLY A 156 -5.08 -5.30 18.61
CA GLY A 156 -6.25 -5.11 17.75
C GLY A 156 -5.85 -5.08 16.27
N HIS A 157 -6.74 -5.53 15.39
CA HIS A 157 -6.57 -5.44 13.94
C HIS A 157 -7.75 -4.70 13.31
N MET A 158 -7.46 -3.78 12.38
CA MET A 158 -8.48 -3.14 11.56
C MET A 158 -9.05 -4.17 10.57
N GLY A 159 -10.20 -3.89 10.00
CA GLY A 159 -10.72 -4.65 8.87
C GLY A 159 -9.82 -4.55 7.65
N ASP A 160 -9.84 -5.57 6.80
CA ASP A 160 -9.07 -5.60 5.55
C ASP A 160 -9.36 -4.39 4.67
N TYR A 161 -8.30 -3.83 4.09
CA TYR A 161 -8.42 -2.84 3.04
C TYR A 161 -8.72 -3.53 1.71
N ARG A 162 -9.82 -3.14 1.07
CA ARG A 162 -10.25 -3.69 -0.23
C ARG A 162 -10.63 -2.56 -1.17
N ARG A 163 -10.14 -2.63 -2.41
CA ARG A 163 -10.46 -1.61 -3.40
C ARG A 163 -10.41 -2.16 -4.80
N ILE A 164 -11.41 -1.83 -5.60
CA ILE A 164 -11.44 -2.05 -7.05
C ILE A 164 -11.53 -0.69 -7.72
N ASP A 165 -10.60 -0.44 -8.63
CA ASP A 165 -10.61 0.74 -9.50
C ASP A 165 -10.76 0.29 -10.93
N ILE A 166 -11.54 1.03 -11.71
CA ILE A 166 -11.68 0.85 -13.15
C ILE A 166 -11.47 2.18 -13.85
N GLY A 167 -10.83 2.15 -15.00
CA GLY A 167 -10.67 3.36 -15.79
C GLY A 167 -10.66 3.07 -17.29
N ALA A 168 -11.04 4.08 -18.04
CA ALA A 168 -11.01 4.08 -19.49
C ALA A 168 -10.30 5.33 -19.98
N SER A 169 -9.47 5.20 -21.01
CA SER A 169 -8.82 6.32 -21.66
C SER A 169 -8.93 6.25 -23.16
N ARG A 170 -8.93 7.42 -23.81
CA ARG A 170 -8.81 7.56 -25.25
C ARG A 170 -7.65 8.49 -25.58
N THR A 171 -6.80 8.03 -26.48
CA THR A 171 -5.70 8.83 -27.02
C THR A 171 -6.08 9.33 -28.42
N PHE A 172 -5.86 10.62 -28.64
CA PHE A 172 -6.06 11.31 -29.90
C PHE A 172 -4.69 11.66 -30.50
N SER A 173 -4.44 11.23 -31.73
CA SER A 173 -3.17 11.46 -32.41
C SER A 173 -3.38 11.61 -33.92
N ALA A 174 -2.36 12.08 -34.63
CA ALA A 174 -2.41 12.21 -36.06
C ALA A 174 -2.59 10.88 -36.82
N SER A 175 -2.27 9.75 -36.18
CA SER A 175 -2.46 8.39 -36.73
C SER A 175 -3.91 7.91 -36.62
N THR A 176 -4.62 8.31 -35.59
CA THR A 176 -5.99 7.85 -35.28
C THR A 176 -7.06 8.83 -35.70
N ASP A 177 -6.77 10.13 -35.64
CA ASP A 177 -7.75 11.19 -35.81
C ASP A 177 -7.33 12.19 -36.92
N LYS A 178 -8.07 12.24 -38.03
CA LYS A 178 -7.75 13.06 -39.22
C LYS A 178 -7.59 14.57 -38.90
N TRP A 179 -8.35 15.08 -37.91
CA TRP A 179 -8.29 16.48 -37.50
C TRP A 179 -7.01 16.82 -36.74
N MET A 180 -6.40 15.85 -36.05
CA MET A 180 -5.10 16.01 -35.38
C MET A 180 -3.93 16.22 -36.36
N LYS A 181 -4.05 15.74 -37.60
CA LYS A 181 -3.01 15.97 -38.65
C LYS A 181 -2.78 17.45 -38.95
N LYS A 182 -3.78 18.29 -38.71
CA LYS A 182 -3.69 19.76 -38.92
C LYS A 182 -3.09 20.51 -37.74
N SER A 183 -2.91 19.84 -36.57
CA SER A 183 -2.34 20.49 -35.38
C SER A 183 -0.85 20.74 -35.57
N LYS A 184 -0.42 22.03 -35.44
CA LYS A 184 0.97 22.44 -35.52
C LYS A 184 1.73 22.32 -34.20
N HIS A 185 1.02 22.38 -33.08
CA HIS A 185 1.63 22.51 -31.76
C HIS A 185 1.43 21.27 -30.86
N VAL A 186 0.38 20.46 -31.11
CA VAL A 186 0.06 19.30 -30.31
C VAL A 186 0.39 18.05 -31.08
N ASP A 187 1.18 17.16 -30.49
CA ASP A 187 1.53 15.84 -31.03
C ASP A 187 0.40 14.83 -30.76
N SER A 188 -0.01 14.75 -29.52
CA SER A 188 -1.13 13.90 -29.08
C SER A 188 -1.76 14.46 -27.81
N TRP A 189 -2.97 14.04 -27.51
CA TRP A 189 -3.58 14.24 -26.21
C TRP A 189 -4.45 13.05 -25.85
N SER A 190 -4.66 12.86 -24.57
CA SER A 190 -5.53 11.80 -24.06
C SER A 190 -6.45 12.31 -22.98
N ILE A 191 -7.62 11.70 -22.92
CA ILE A 191 -8.57 11.87 -21.83
C ILE A 191 -8.75 10.52 -21.14
N GLN A 192 -8.74 10.52 -19.82
CA GLN A 192 -8.92 9.34 -19.00
C GLN A 192 -9.95 9.62 -17.92
N LEU A 193 -10.86 8.69 -17.75
CA LEU A 193 -11.85 8.69 -16.66
C LEU A 193 -11.61 7.47 -15.79
N ASP A 194 -11.43 7.70 -14.48
CA ASP A 194 -11.24 6.64 -13.49
C ASP A 194 -12.36 6.68 -12.46
N ILE A 195 -12.78 5.51 -12.01
CA ILE A 195 -13.66 5.32 -10.87
C ILE A 195 -12.87 4.56 -9.82
N PHE A 196 -12.47 5.25 -8.76
CA PHE A 196 -11.80 4.64 -7.63
C PHE A 196 -12.81 4.10 -6.63
N ASN A 197 -12.49 2.96 -6.04
CA ASN A 197 -13.35 2.23 -5.12
C ASN A 197 -14.75 1.97 -5.72
N LEU A 198 -14.78 1.33 -6.89
CA LEU A 198 -15.97 1.07 -7.70
C LEU A 198 -17.11 0.43 -6.88
N VAL A 199 -16.78 -0.50 -6.00
CA VAL A 199 -17.75 -1.22 -5.16
C VAL A 199 -18.24 -0.36 -4.00
N GLY A 200 -17.46 0.67 -3.60
CA GLY A 200 -17.82 1.55 -2.48
C GLY A 200 -17.56 0.92 -1.12
N TRP A 201 -16.52 0.08 -0.98
CA TRP A 201 -16.16 -0.48 0.33
C TRP A 201 -15.74 0.59 1.31
N ASN A 202 -16.24 0.47 2.53
CA ASN A 202 -15.88 1.32 3.64
C ASN A 202 -14.58 0.81 4.29
N ASN A 203 -13.45 1.30 3.80
CA ASN A 203 -12.13 0.96 4.33
C ASN A 203 -11.84 1.80 5.58
N VAL A 204 -11.54 1.14 6.68
CA VAL A 204 -11.23 1.80 7.95
C VAL A 204 -9.79 2.31 7.92
N ASN A 205 -9.61 3.61 8.21
CA ASN A 205 -8.30 4.23 8.38
C ASN A 205 -7.82 4.21 9.84
N SER A 206 -8.74 4.42 10.76
CA SER A 206 -8.48 4.50 12.20
C SER A 206 -9.78 4.39 12.98
N TYR A 207 -9.68 4.29 14.30
CA TYR A 207 -10.83 4.38 15.20
C TYR A 207 -10.72 5.62 16.07
N TYR A 208 -11.83 6.37 16.20
CA TYR A 208 -12.01 7.35 17.26
C TYR A 208 -12.59 6.64 18.47
N TRP A 209 -12.05 6.92 19.63
CA TRP A 209 -12.48 6.33 20.88
C TRP A 209 -13.19 7.37 21.73
N VAL A 210 -14.41 7.06 22.12
CA VAL A 210 -15.23 7.89 23.01
C VAL A 210 -15.37 7.14 24.33
N THR A 211 -15.02 7.80 25.43
CA THR A 211 -15.22 7.25 26.78
C THR A 211 -16.51 7.83 27.33
N ALA A 212 -17.46 6.96 27.64
CA ALA A 212 -18.72 7.34 28.29
C ALA A 212 -18.51 7.71 29.77
N ALA A 213 -19.51 8.29 30.41
CA ALA A 213 -19.44 8.71 31.81
C ALA A 213 -19.24 7.55 32.79
N ASP A 214 -19.64 6.35 32.43
CA ASP A 214 -19.44 5.11 33.16
C ASP A 214 -18.05 4.48 32.98
N GLY A 215 -17.18 5.13 32.17
CA GLY A 215 -15.82 4.64 31.86
C GLY A 215 -15.76 3.66 30.70
N GLN A 216 -16.88 3.24 30.09
CA GLN A 216 -16.88 2.37 28.92
C GLN A 216 -16.30 3.11 27.70
N GLN A 217 -15.53 2.37 26.89
CA GLN A 217 -14.92 2.89 25.67
C GLN A 217 -15.63 2.34 24.43
N TRP A 218 -16.03 3.25 23.56
CA TRP A 218 -16.69 2.93 22.30
C TRP A 218 -15.80 3.36 21.14
N SER A 219 -15.62 2.49 20.15
CA SER A 219 -14.87 2.80 18.94
C SER A 219 -15.82 3.23 17.83
N THR A 220 -15.51 4.34 17.19
CA THR A 220 -16.19 4.81 15.97
C THR A 220 -15.19 4.76 14.81
N PRO A 221 -15.48 4.00 13.73
CA PRO A 221 -14.56 3.90 12.62
C PRO A 221 -14.48 5.23 11.86
N ASN A 222 -13.26 5.63 11.53
CA ASN A 222 -12.95 6.69 10.59
C ASN A 222 -12.60 6.07 9.25
N TYR A 223 -13.43 6.29 8.25
CA TYR A 223 -13.28 5.67 6.93
C TYR A 223 -12.40 6.51 6.01
N LEU A 224 -11.65 5.83 5.16
CA LEU A 224 -11.00 6.42 3.99
C LEU A 224 -12.04 6.89 2.98
N THR A 225 -11.60 7.68 2.01
CA THR A 225 -12.45 8.18 0.92
C THR A 225 -13.22 7.05 0.24
N GLY A 226 -14.51 7.21 0.12
CA GLY A 226 -15.39 6.27 -0.57
C GLY A 226 -15.16 6.26 -2.09
N ARG A 227 -16.24 6.05 -2.87
CA ARG A 227 -16.15 6.09 -4.34
C ARG A 227 -15.80 7.51 -4.82
N MET A 228 -14.83 7.60 -5.74
CA MET A 228 -14.36 8.86 -6.29
C MET A 228 -14.20 8.75 -7.80
N PHE A 229 -14.59 9.82 -8.50
CA PHE A 229 -14.38 9.97 -9.94
C PHE A 229 -13.20 10.89 -10.19
N ASN A 230 -12.34 10.50 -11.12
CA ASN A 230 -11.17 11.28 -11.52
C ASN A 230 -11.17 11.45 -13.04
N LEU A 231 -11.00 12.68 -13.50
CA LEU A 231 -10.82 13.02 -14.89
C LEU A 231 -9.41 13.54 -15.10
N LYS A 232 -8.66 12.91 -16.00
CA LYS A 232 -7.29 13.30 -16.34
C LYS A 232 -7.22 13.65 -17.83
N VAL A 233 -6.55 14.74 -18.15
CA VAL A 233 -6.21 15.14 -19.51
C VAL A 233 -4.71 15.31 -19.61
N ASP A 234 -4.09 14.57 -20.52
CA ASP A 234 -2.67 14.70 -20.83
C ASP A 234 -2.51 15.30 -22.25
N VAL A 235 -1.65 16.29 -22.41
CA VAL A 235 -1.35 16.93 -23.69
C VAL A 235 0.14 16.85 -23.94
N LYS A 236 0.54 16.24 -25.06
CA LYS A 236 1.92 16.20 -25.52
C LYS A 236 2.12 17.25 -26.62
N ILE A 237 2.99 18.20 -26.34
CA ILE A 237 3.37 19.29 -27.26
C ILE A 237 4.54 18.80 -28.12
N LYS A 238 4.58 19.27 -29.39
CA LYS A 238 5.69 18.98 -30.33
C LYS A 238 6.94 19.74 -29.98
#